data_c4f6e5e526b367a9065ae2238a6257cb
#
_entry.id   c4f6e5e526b367a9065ae2238a6257cb
#
_cell.length_a   1.000
_cell.length_b   1.000
_cell.length_c   1.000
_cell.angle_alpha   90.00
_cell.angle_beta   90.00
_cell.angle_gamma   90.00
#
_symmetry.space_group_name_H-M   'P 1'
#
loop_
_entity.id
_entity.type
_entity.pdbx_description
1 polymer ?
#
loop_
_entity_poly.entity_id
_entity_poly.type
_entity_poly.pdbx_seq_one_letter_code
_entity_poly.pdbx_strand_id
1 'polypeptide(L)'
;MIVKEEEITPLISGKSPVEALQNLAEQFPGRVAFSSSLGLEDQVITHMIAENKIPIRIFTLDTGRLFPETYELHQTTVDRYKIPIETYFPDPLEVKSFVSELGPNSFYNSVENRMECCRIRKVEPLKKALIGSTIWVTGIRKEQSQDRNVLPQLEWNPGHNVFKFHPILDWTESQVSDFIQTNKVPYNKLHDAGFPSIGCAPCTRAVEPGEDSRAGRWWWETQDAKECGLHWVDGKLVPNKKEKIEPAVRKPTRSLSRLDKLESESIHIMREVAAQFNKPVLLFSGGKDSICLVYLAKKAFEPAKIPFTLVHIDTGHNFPEALEFRDNLVKKFGLKLEVGSVQSSIDRGLAVEEKGKFPSRNGIQTVSLLETISNMKADACIGGARRDEEKARAKERIFSVRDVFGGWDPRLQRPELWDIYNGKIHNGENVRVFPISNWTELDVWEYIERENIELPSLYFTHEREVMLRDGLIFPISEFVRIDPGDVIEKKAVRFRTVGDMTCTAAVESRADNLSSIIEEIRSSKTTERGSRLDDKRSEAAMEDRKRGGYF
;
A
#
# COMPACT_ATOMS: atom_id res chain seq x y z
N MET A 1 18.89 -16.16 43.37
CA MET A 1 19.43 -17.54 43.23
C MET A 1 19.26 -17.96 41.81
N ILE A 2 20.29 -18.49 41.18
CA ILE A 2 20.21 -19.05 39.83
C ILE A 2 19.62 -20.46 40.00
N VAL A 3 18.41 -20.69 39.51
CA VAL A 3 17.77 -21.99 39.50
C VAL A 3 18.52 -22.92 38.55
N LYS A 4 18.76 -24.17 38.97
CA LYS A 4 19.45 -25.19 38.16
C LYS A 4 18.43 -26.18 37.58
N GLU A 5 18.80 -26.79 36.46
CA GLU A 5 17.99 -27.83 35.80
C GLU A 5 17.67 -29.01 36.75
N GLU A 6 18.62 -29.36 37.62
CA GLU A 6 18.45 -30.41 38.63
C GLU A 6 17.32 -30.16 39.63
N GLU A 7 16.92 -28.89 39.85
CA GLU A 7 15.81 -28.49 40.70
C GLU A 7 14.45 -28.62 40.00
N ILE A 8 14.45 -28.52 38.66
CA ILE A 8 13.22 -28.52 37.82
C ILE A 8 12.86 -29.94 37.37
N THR A 9 13.87 -30.72 36.96
CA THR A 9 13.69 -32.06 36.39
C THR A 9 12.80 -33.00 37.26
N PRO A 10 12.94 -33.07 38.58
CA PRO A 10 12.07 -33.92 39.40
C PRO A 10 10.59 -33.50 39.42
N LEU A 11 10.30 -32.22 39.14
CA LEU A 11 8.95 -31.69 39.11
C LEU A 11 8.17 -32.09 37.86
N ILE A 12 8.87 -32.45 36.78
CA ILE A 12 8.30 -32.72 35.45
C ILE A 12 8.47 -34.17 35.00
N SER A 13 9.56 -34.84 35.35
CA SER A 13 9.86 -36.20 34.89
C SER A 13 8.83 -37.22 35.36
N GLY A 14 8.26 -37.98 34.38
CA GLY A 14 7.26 -39.01 34.64
C GLY A 14 5.91 -38.48 35.12
N LYS A 15 5.67 -37.17 35.02
CA LYS A 15 4.41 -36.52 35.38
C LYS A 15 3.53 -36.31 34.19
N SER A 16 2.21 -36.31 34.39
CA SER A 16 1.28 -35.82 33.38
C SER A 16 1.51 -34.31 33.12
N PRO A 17 1.09 -33.78 31.97
CA PRO A 17 1.22 -32.34 31.68
C PRO A 17 0.60 -31.44 32.77
N VAL A 18 -0.56 -31.82 33.28
CA VAL A 18 -1.25 -31.05 34.35
C VAL A 18 -0.48 -31.09 35.65
N GLU A 19 -0.02 -32.28 36.10
CA GLU A 19 0.78 -32.41 37.34
C GLU A 19 2.10 -31.64 37.22
N ALA A 20 2.78 -31.72 36.10
CA ALA A 20 4.03 -30.96 35.85
C ALA A 20 3.79 -29.45 35.94
N LEU A 21 2.75 -28.94 35.30
CA LEU A 21 2.38 -27.51 35.37
C LEU A 21 2.04 -27.07 36.80
N GLN A 22 1.29 -27.89 37.57
CA GLN A 22 0.99 -27.62 38.96
C GLN A 22 2.25 -27.57 39.82
N ASN A 23 3.10 -28.59 39.74
CA ASN A 23 4.35 -28.63 40.52
C ASN A 23 5.27 -27.42 40.22
N LEU A 24 5.37 -27.02 38.93
CA LEU A 24 6.16 -25.86 38.54
C LEU A 24 5.56 -24.55 39.09
N ALA A 25 4.23 -24.39 39.07
CA ALA A 25 3.57 -23.20 39.58
C ALA A 25 3.69 -23.09 41.11
N GLU A 26 3.64 -24.19 41.82
CA GLU A 26 3.82 -24.26 43.29
C GLU A 26 5.26 -23.97 43.71
N GLN A 27 6.23 -24.54 42.98
CA GLN A 27 7.66 -24.35 43.28
C GLN A 27 8.16 -22.95 42.91
N PHE A 28 7.62 -22.37 41.83
CA PHE A 28 8.04 -21.07 41.32
C PHE A 28 6.86 -20.08 41.24
N PRO A 29 6.25 -19.69 42.35
CA PRO A 29 5.05 -18.85 42.35
C PRO A 29 5.30 -17.51 41.68
N GLY A 30 4.46 -17.17 40.68
CA GLY A 30 4.54 -15.96 39.89
C GLY A 30 5.71 -15.91 38.90
N ARG A 31 6.52 -16.98 38.80
CA ARG A 31 7.71 -17.05 37.94
C ARG A 31 7.58 -18.05 36.77
N VAL A 32 6.39 -18.63 36.60
CA VAL A 32 6.04 -19.48 35.46
C VAL A 32 5.16 -18.68 34.51
N ALA A 33 5.54 -18.60 33.26
CA ALA A 33 4.77 -17.91 32.23
C ALA A 33 4.52 -18.82 31.03
N PHE A 34 3.33 -18.80 30.48
CA PHE A 34 2.94 -19.53 29.29
C PHE A 34 2.68 -18.57 28.14
N SER A 35 3.40 -18.77 27.02
CA SER A 35 3.18 -18.02 25.78
C SER A 35 2.16 -18.72 24.92
N SER A 36 0.99 -18.11 24.70
CA SER A 36 -0.04 -18.64 23.81
C SER A 36 -0.03 -17.89 22.48
N SER A 37 0.14 -18.61 21.40
CA SER A 37 -0.10 -18.12 20.04
C SER A 37 -1.55 -18.31 19.59
N LEU A 38 -2.41 -18.84 20.49
CA LEU A 38 -3.77 -19.28 20.20
C LEU A 38 -3.87 -20.39 19.15
N GLY A 39 -2.77 -21.15 18.94
CA GLY A 39 -2.77 -22.36 18.15
C GLY A 39 -3.43 -23.54 18.89
N LEU A 40 -3.63 -24.68 18.20
CA LEU A 40 -4.30 -25.86 18.77
C LEU A 40 -3.63 -26.32 20.08
N GLU A 41 -2.32 -26.47 20.06
CA GLU A 41 -1.51 -26.92 21.20
C GLU A 41 -1.59 -25.94 22.39
N ASP A 42 -1.55 -24.64 22.07
CA ASP A 42 -1.61 -23.61 23.09
C ASP A 42 -3.00 -23.54 23.73
N GLN A 43 -4.05 -23.82 22.97
CA GLN A 43 -5.42 -23.90 23.50
C GLN A 43 -5.61 -25.14 24.41
N VAL A 44 -4.96 -26.26 24.09
CA VAL A 44 -4.92 -27.44 24.99
C VAL A 44 -4.27 -27.07 26.31
N ILE A 45 -3.10 -26.41 26.29
CA ILE A 45 -2.40 -25.98 27.52
C ILE A 45 -3.21 -24.92 28.28
N THR A 46 -3.82 -23.97 27.57
CA THR A 46 -4.72 -22.97 28.17
C THR A 46 -5.86 -23.63 28.92
N HIS A 47 -6.49 -24.65 28.31
CA HIS A 47 -7.56 -25.44 28.94
C HIS A 47 -7.05 -26.15 30.20
N MET A 48 -5.89 -26.82 30.14
CA MET A 48 -5.29 -27.49 31.31
C MET A 48 -5.04 -26.52 32.46
N ILE A 49 -4.49 -25.34 32.18
CA ILE A 49 -4.21 -24.29 33.17
C ILE A 49 -5.52 -23.78 33.80
N ALA A 50 -6.50 -23.47 32.94
CA ALA A 50 -7.75 -22.85 33.37
C ALA A 50 -8.64 -23.79 34.18
N GLU A 51 -8.90 -25.00 33.68
CA GLU A 51 -9.79 -25.97 34.35
C GLU A 51 -9.22 -26.46 35.70
N ASN A 52 -7.89 -26.56 35.79
CA ASN A 52 -7.23 -26.96 37.05
C ASN A 52 -6.84 -25.76 37.92
N LYS A 53 -7.20 -24.52 37.52
CA LYS A 53 -6.92 -23.28 38.26
C LYS A 53 -5.45 -23.12 38.64
N ILE A 54 -4.55 -23.51 37.73
CA ILE A 54 -3.10 -23.46 37.96
C ILE A 54 -2.65 -21.98 37.89
N PRO A 55 -1.94 -21.45 38.88
CA PRO A 55 -1.57 -20.04 38.93
C PRO A 55 -0.38 -19.72 38.01
N ILE A 56 -0.54 -19.95 36.72
CA ILE A 56 0.42 -19.65 35.67
C ILE A 56 -0.07 -18.42 34.91
N ARG A 57 0.83 -17.47 34.71
CA ARG A 57 0.59 -16.28 33.90
C ARG A 57 0.56 -16.64 32.42
N ILE A 58 -0.56 -16.34 31.75
CA ILE A 58 -0.72 -16.59 30.32
C ILE A 58 -0.56 -15.26 29.59
N PHE A 59 0.23 -15.26 28.52
CA PHE A 59 0.37 -14.09 27.67
C PHE A 59 0.34 -14.44 26.17
N THR A 60 -0.03 -13.47 25.37
CA THR A 60 0.01 -13.54 23.89
C THR A 60 0.76 -12.35 23.31
N LEU A 61 1.27 -12.52 22.09
CA LEU A 61 1.95 -11.47 21.34
C LEU A 61 1.05 -10.99 20.22
N ASP A 62 0.47 -9.80 20.36
CA ASP A 62 -0.24 -9.17 19.26
C ASP A 62 0.75 -8.41 18.37
N THR A 63 0.98 -8.95 17.19
CA THR A 63 1.88 -8.35 16.22
C THR A 63 1.30 -7.15 15.48
N GLY A 64 0.01 -6.83 15.70
CA GLY A 64 -0.77 -5.88 14.92
C GLY A 64 -1.11 -6.37 13.51
N ARG A 65 -0.91 -7.68 13.23
CA ARG A 65 -1.13 -8.31 11.91
C ARG A 65 -1.70 -9.72 12.03
N LEU A 66 -2.44 -10.00 13.08
CA LEU A 66 -3.10 -11.29 13.26
C LEU A 66 -4.36 -11.36 12.39
N PHE A 67 -4.84 -12.58 12.17
CA PHE A 67 -6.14 -12.79 11.52
C PHE A 67 -7.30 -12.35 12.42
N PRO A 68 -8.42 -11.87 11.87
CA PRO A 68 -9.64 -11.59 12.64
C PRO A 68 -10.09 -12.78 13.50
N GLU A 69 -10.02 -13.99 12.96
CA GLU A 69 -10.38 -15.24 13.63
C GLU A 69 -9.50 -15.52 14.86
N THR A 70 -8.26 -15.01 14.87
CA THR A 70 -7.39 -15.12 16.06
C THR A 70 -7.86 -14.18 17.18
N TYR A 71 -8.34 -12.98 16.85
CA TYR A 71 -8.94 -12.07 17.85
C TYR A 71 -10.27 -12.61 18.37
N GLU A 72 -11.10 -13.18 17.50
CA GLU A 72 -12.35 -13.84 17.91
C GLU A 72 -12.08 -15.00 18.87
N LEU A 73 -11.08 -15.84 18.57
CA LEU A 73 -10.67 -16.93 19.45
C LEU A 73 -10.14 -16.42 20.78
N HIS A 74 -9.33 -15.35 20.77
CA HIS A 74 -8.83 -14.72 22.01
C HIS A 74 -10.01 -14.32 22.92
N GLN A 75 -10.98 -13.59 22.37
CA GLN A 75 -12.18 -13.18 23.11
C GLN A 75 -12.97 -14.40 23.62
N THR A 76 -13.21 -15.38 22.77
CA THR A 76 -13.92 -16.62 23.12
C THR A 76 -13.22 -17.37 24.26
N THR A 77 -11.88 -17.41 24.24
CA THR A 77 -11.07 -18.08 25.26
C THR A 77 -11.20 -17.37 26.62
N VAL A 78 -11.07 -16.03 26.64
CA VAL A 78 -11.25 -15.22 27.85
C VAL A 78 -12.67 -15.38 28.39
N ASP A 79 -13.68 -15.34 27.54
CA ASP A 79 -15.08 -15.47 27.93
C ASP A 79 -15.40 -16.85 28.50
N ARG A 80 -14.84 -17.90 27.93
CA ARG A 80 -15.07 -19.27 28.41
C ARG A 80 -14.42 -19.55 29.74
N TYR A 81 -13.13 -19.24 29.87
CA TYR A 81 -12.35 -19.62 31.03
C TYR A 81 -12.32 -18.57 32.14
N LYS A 82 -12.74 -17.34 31.86
CA LYS A 82 -12.69 -16.19 32.78
C LYS A 82 -11.30 -15.95 33.37
N ILE A 83 -10.27 -16.20 32.60
CA ILE A 83 -8.87 -15.97 32.96
C ILE A 83 -8.29 -14.78 32.16
N PRO A 84 -7.40 -13.99 32.75
CA PRO A 84 -6.71 -12.95 32.05
C PRO A 84 -5.66 -13.55 31.12
N ILE A 85 -5.57 -13.04 29.89
CA ILE A 85 -4.47 -13.28 28.96
C ILE A 85 -3.79 -11.94 28.69
N GLU A 86 -2.56 -11.77 29.19
CA GLU A 86 -1.80 -10.54 28.98
C GLU A 86 -1.43 -10.40 27.52
N THR A 87 -1.66 -9.23 26.93
CA THR A 87 -1.34 -8.99 25.53
C THR A 87 -0.16 -8.03 25.41
N TYR A 88 0.90 -8.49 24.76
CA TYR A 88 2.10 -7.70 24.52
C TYR A 88 2.15 -7.23 23.07
N PHE A 89 2.29 -5.92 22.89
CA PHE A 89 2.35 -5.25 21.61
C PHE A 89 3.80 -4.85 21.24
N PRO A 90 4.11 -4.73 19.95
CA PRO A 90 5.38 -4.17 19.52
C PRO A 90 5.51 -2.70 19.90
N ASP A 91 6.74 -2.23 20.03
CA ASP A 91 7.01 -0.82 20.29
C ASP A 91 6.52 0.04 19.11
N PRO A 92 5.63 1.03 19.35
CA PRO A 92 5.05 1.82 18.27
C PRO A 92 6.08 2.67 17.51
N LEU A 93 7.17 3.07 18.16
CA LEU A 93 8.22 3.87 17.50
C LEU A 93 9.08 2.98 16.59
N GLU A 94 9.43 1.77 17.03
CA GLU A 94 10.14 0.81 16.17
C GLU A 94 9.29 0.39 14.98
N VAL A 95 7.99 0.13 15.19
CA VAL A 95 7.05 -0.18 14.09
C VAL A 95 6.95 0.98 13.13
N LYS A 96 6.81 2.22 13.64
CA LYS A 96 6.74 3.43 12.81
C LYS A 96 8.01 3.59 11.97
N SER A 97 9.19 3.49 12.57
CA SER A 97 10.47 3.61 11.84
C SER A 97 10.58 2.54 10.75
N PHE A 98 10.39 1.28 11.10
CA PHE A 98 10.46 0.15 10.17
C PHE A 98 9.49 0.30 8.99
N VAL A 99 8.24 0.66 9.28
CA VAL A 99 7.21 0.81 8.23
C VAL A 99 7.46 2.06 7.39
N SER A 100 7.92 3.16 7.99
CA SER A 100 8.21 4.40 7.26
C SER A 100 9.43 4.27 6.34
N GLU A 101 10.43 3.49 6.74
CA GLU A 101 11.67 3.30 5.98
C GLU A 101 11.54 2.25 4.89
N LEU A 102 10.89 1.13 5.18
CA LEU A 102 10.89 -0.05 4.31
C LEU A 102 9.51 -0.39 3.73
N GLY A 103 8.46 0.27 4.20
CA GLY A 103 7.08 -0.01 3.83
C GLY A 103 6.44 -1.14 4.66
N PRO A 104 5.10 -1.21 4.69
CA PRO A 104 4.34 -2.13 5.55
C PRO A 104 4.51 -3.60 5.17
N ASN A 105 4.88 -3.90 3.93
CA ASN A 105 5.00 -5.26 3.39
C ASN A 105 6.45 -5.63 3.00
N SER A 106 7.43 -4.91 3.51
CA SER A 106 8.86 -5.11 3.21
C SER A 106 9.37 -6.52 3.55
N PHE A 107 8.70 -7.25 4.43
CA PHE A 107 9.02 -8.64 4.76
C PHE A 107 8.86 -9.61 3.57
N TYR A 108 8.19 -9.21 2.47
CA TYR A 108 8.20 -9.98 1.22
C TYR A 108 9.46 -9.77 0.39
N ASN A 109 10.19 -8.66 0.62
CA ASN A 109 11.29 -8.25 -0.24
C ASN A 109 12.59 -9.02 0.05
N SER A 110 12.80 -9.42 1.31
CA SER A 110 13.97 -10.21 1.70
C SER A 110 13.76 -10.92 3.04
N VAL A 111 14.57 -11.97 3.28
CA VAL A 111 14.59 -12.72 4.54
C VAL A 111 14.99 -11.80 5.70
N GLU A 112 15.95 -10.89 5.48
CA GLU A 112 16.42 -9.92 6.49
C GLU A 112 15.29 -9.00 6.94
N ASN A 113 14.51 -8.46 5.99
CA ASN A 113 13.37 -7.59 6.31
C ASN A 113 12.28 -8.37 7.06
N ARG A 114 12.05 -9.63 6.68
CA ARG A 114 11.13 -10.50 7.40
C ARG A 114 11.62 -10.78 8.82
N MET A 115 12.92 -11.07 8.99
CA MET A 115 13.51 -11.28 10.31
C MET A 115 13.41 -10.03 11.16
N GLU A 116 13.67 -8.84 10.60
CA GLU A 116 13.56 -7.57 11.32
C GLU A 116 12.10 -7.28 11.71
N CYS A 117 11.13 -7.51 10.81
CA CYS A 117 9.72 -7.45 11.13
C CYS A 117 9.35 -8.38 12.30
N CYS A 118 9.86 -9.62 12.30
CA CYS A 118 9.65 -10.57 13.38
C CYS A 118 10.36 -10.13 14.67
N ARG A 119 11.58 -9.55 14.59
CA ARG A 119 12.28 -9.01 15.74
C ARG A 119 11.43 -7.95 16.45
N ILE A 120 11.01 -6.93 15.72
CA ILE A 120 10.22 -5.82 16.26
C ILE A 120 8.87 -6.31 16.81
N ARG A 121 8.17 -7.17 16.06
CA ARG A 121 6.79 -7.51 16.36
C ARG A 121 6.59 -8.73 17.26
N LYS A 122 7.65 -9.54 17.46
CA LYS A 122 7.56 -10.77 18.26
C LYS A 122 8.69 -10.89 19.27
N VAL A 123 9.96 -10.76 18.84
CA VAL A 123 11.12 -11.03 19.71
C VAL A 123 11.21 -10.00 20.83
N GLU A 124 11.11 -8.71 20.52
CA GLU A 124 11.19 -7.65 21.53
C GLU A 124 9.99 -7.67 22.50
N PRO A 125 8.73 -7.85 22.06
CA PRO A 125 7.61 -8.07 22.96
C PRO A 125 7.76 -9.33 23.83
N LEU A 126 8.29 -10.44 23.27
CA LEU A 126 8.54 -11.66 24.02
C LEU A 126 9.56 -11.46 25.14
N LYS A 127 10.66 -10.73 24.88
CA LYS A 127 11.64 -10.38 25.91
C LYS A 127 10.98 -9.64 27.08
N LYS A 128 10.11 -8.66 26.76
CA LYS A 128 9.35 -7.91 27.79
C LYS A 128 8.41 -8.82 28.57
N ALA A 129 7.72 -9.73 27.89
CA ALA A 129 6.79 -10.67 28.51
C ALA A 129 7.47 -11.67 29.46
N LEU A 130 8.71 -12.05 29.19
CA LEU A 130 9.45 -13.03 29.99
C LEU A 130 10.23 -12.41 31.17
N ILE A 131 10.24 -11.09 31.33
CA ILE A 131 10.90 -10.43 32.47
C ILE A 131 10.34 -10.98 33.78
N GLY A 132 11.24 -11.43 34.68
CA GLY A 132 10.89 -11.99 35.98
C GLY A 132 10.47 -13.45 35.96
N SER A 133 10.33 -14.07 34.80
CA SER A 133 10.03 -15.51 34.69
C SER A 133 11.31 -16.36 34.90
N THR A 134 11.10 -17.57 35.41
CA THR A 134 12.13 -18.63 35.50
C THR A 134 11.81 -19.74 34.53
N ILE A 135 10.54 -20.05 34.35
CA ILE A 135 10.04 -21.08 33.47
C ILE A 135 9.17 -20.44 32.38
N TRP A 136 9.46 -20.79 31.14
CA TRP A 136 8.67 -20.42 29.97
C TRP A 136 8.02 -21.69 29.38
N VAL A 137 6.71 -21.80 29.52
CA VAL A 137 5.90 -22.90 28.97
C VAL A 137 5.54 -22.59 27.53
N THR A 138 5.61 -23.59 26.64
CA THR A 138 5.24 -23.47 25.22
C THR A 138 4.52 -24.72 24.72
N GLY A 139 3.71 -24.56 23.66
CA GLY A 139 2.96 -25.63 22.99
C GLY A 139 3.73 -26.37 21.89
N ILE A 140 5.05 -26.51 22.00
CA ILE A 140 5.87 -27.21 21.01
C ILE A 140 5.66 -28.73 21.10
N ARG A 141 5.54 -29.39 19.94
CA ARG A 141 5.51 -30.84 19.77
C ARG A 141 6.60 -31.31 18.80
N LYS A 142 7.11 -32.53 18.99
CA LYS A 142 8.12 -33.14 18.12
C LYS A 142 7.66 -33.26 16.67
N GLU A 143 6.40 -33.68 16.45
CA GLU A 143 5.85 -33.90 15.12
C GLU A 143 5.68 -32.64 14.26
N GLN A 144 5.78 -31.45 14.82
CA GLN A 144 5.55 -30.20 14.08
C GLN A 144 6.63 -29.87 13.04
N SER A 145 7.86 -30.36 13.19
CA SER A 145 8.94 -30.25 12.20
C SER A 145 10.06 -31.24 12.51
N GLN A 146 10.85 -31.61 11.47
CA GLN A 146 12.00 -32.50 11.64
C GLN A 146 13.03 -31.98 12.64
N ASP A 147 13.24 -30.67 12.70
CA ASP A 147 14.20 -30.05 13.62
C ASP A 147 13.75 -30.15 15.10
N ARG A 148 12.48 -30.41 15.35
CA ARG A 148 11.90 -30.53 16.71
C ARG A 148 11.97 -31.96 17.28
N ASN A 149 12.27 -32.94 16.45
CA ASN A 149 12.35 -34.35 16.87
C ASN A 149 13.41 -34.62 17.96
N VAL A 150 14.43 -33.76 18.04
CA VAL A 150 15.54 -33.89 19.00
C VAL A 150 15.41 -32.97 20.22
N LEU A 151 14.33 -32.20 20.33
CA LEU A 151 14.16 -31.27 21.46
C LEU A 151 13.92 -32.03 22.77
N PRO A 152 14.57 -31.62 23.87
CA PRO A 152 14.25 -32.14 25.21
C PRO A 152 12.95 -31.48 25.74
N GLN A 153 12.32 -32.14 26.71
CA GLN A 153 11.12 -31.62 27.35
C GLN A 153 11.41 -30.32 28.14
N LEU A 154 12.64 -30.18 28.66
CA LEU A 154 13.14 -28.98 29.31
C LEU A 154 14.45 -28.57 28.67
N GLU A 155 14.58 -27.29 28.32
CA GLU A 155 15.83 -26.74 27.78
C GLU A 155 16.15 -25.37 28.38
N TRP A 156 17.45 -25.09 28.60
CA TRP A 156 17.89 -23.75 28.99
C TRP A 156 17.89 -22.80 27.78
N ASN A 157 17.23 -21.66 27.92
CA ASN A 157 17.23 -20.62 26.88
C ASN A 157 18.09 -19.43 27.33
N PRO A 158 19.35 -19.33 26.89
CA PRO A 158 20.26 -18.25 27.30
C PRO A 158 19.83 -16.87 26.82
N GLY A 159 19.11 -16.80 25.69
CA GLY A 159 18.65 -15.53 25.13
C GLY A 159 17.62 -14.80 25.99
N HIS A 160 16.86 -15.54 26.80
CA HIS A 160 15.85 -14.98 27.70
C HIS A 160 16.14 -15.27 29.17
N ASN A 161 17.22 -16.01 29.46
CA ASN A 161 17.63 -16.41 30.81
C ASN A 161 16.51 -17.15 31.57
N VAL A 162 15.85 -18.12 30.90
CA VAL A 162 14.74 -18.93 31.41
C VAL A 162 14.90 -20.39 30.99
N PHE A 163 14.31 -21.30 31.75
CA PHE A 163 14.09 -22.67 31.30
C PHE A 163 12.81 -22.75 30.49
N LYS A 164 12.90 -23.37 29.32
CA LYS A 164 11.76 -23.56 28.42
C LYS A 164 11.23 -24.98 28.59
N PHE A 165 9.95 -25.08 28.90
CA PHE A 165 9.27 -26.32 29.19
C PHE A 165 8.17 -26.62 28.17
N HIS A 166 8.16 -27.86 27.66
CA HIS A 166 7.22 -28.33 26.64
C HIS A 166 6.33 -29.45 27.20
N PRO A 167 5.19 -29.13 27.85
CA PRO A 167 4.39 -30.13 28.57
C PRO A 167 3.77 -31.21 27.68
N ILE A 168 3.53 -30.93 26.41
CA ILE A 168 2.91 -31.84 25.43
C ILE A 168 3.86 -32.21 24.30
N LEU A 169 5.19 -32.19 24.54
CA LEU A 169 6.22 -32.40 23.53
C LEU A 169 6.03 -33.69 22.73
N ASP A 170 5.66 -34.78 23.40
CA ASP A 170 5.52 -36.10 22.82
C ASP A 170 4.07 -36.43 22.34
N TRP A 171 3.16 -35.45 22.40
CA TRP A 171 1.81 -35.66 21.91
C TRP A 171 1.76 -35.69 20.37
N THR A 172 0.95 -36.60 19.84
CA THR A 172 0.65 -36.68 18.41
C THR A 172 -0.42 -35.64 18.02
N GLU A 173 -0.53 -35.32 16.74
CA GLU A 173 -1.59 -34.45 16.22
C GLU A 173 -2.99 -35.01 16.53
N SER A 174 -3.16 -36.35 16.43
CA SER A 174 -4.42 -37.00 16.80
C SER A 174 -4.76 -36.76 18.28
N GLN A 175 -3.78 -36.90 19.19
CA GLN A 175 -4.02 -36.68 20.62
C GLN A 175 -4.44 -35.22 20.93
N VAL A 176 -3.87 -34.25 20.22
CA VAL A 176 -4.28 -32.83 20.35
C VAL A 176 -5.71 -32.65 19.85
N SER A 177 -6.03 -33.20 18.68
CA SER A 177 -7.37 -33.13 18.08
C SER A 177 -8.43 -33.81 18.97
N ASP A 178 -8.15 -35.02 19.44
CA ASP A 178 -9.05 -35.79 20.33
C ASP A 178 -9.32 -35.04 21.65
N PHE A 179 -8.26 -34.43 22.20
CA PHE A 179 -8.40 -33.63 23.43
C PHE A 179 -9.29 -32.41 23.21
N ILE A 180 -9.10 -31.68 22.08
CA ILE A 180 -9.89 -30.50 21.73
C ILE A 180 -11.36 -30.88 21.56
N GLN A 181 -11.66 -31.97 20.85
CA GLN A 181 -13.02 -32.43 20.61
C GLN A 181 -13.69 -32.91 21.90
N THR A 182 -13.01 -33.75 22.68
CA THR A 182 -13.54 -34.32 23.93
C THR A 182 -13.88 -33.25 24.96
N ASN A 183 -12.99 -32.24 25.11
CA ASN A 183 -13.15 -31.17 26.09
C ASN A 183 -13.83 -29.93 25.50
N LYS A 184 -14.22 -29.98 24.22
CA LYS A 184 -14.84 -28.86 23.49
C LYS A 184 -14.00 -27.56 23.59
N VAL A 185 -12.66 -27.69 23.53
CA VAL A 185 -11.75 -26.54 23.65
C VAL A 185 -11.97 -25.58 22.48
N PRO A 186 -12.08 -24.28 22.70
CA PRO A 186 -12.16 -23.31 21.61
C PRO A 186 -10.89 -23.35 20.74
N TYR A 187 -11.03 -23.33 19.45
CA TYR A 187 -9.90 -23.30 18.52
C TYR A 187 -10.17 -22.39 17.32
N ASN A 188 -9.13 -22.03 16.60
CA ASN A 188 -9.21 -21.12 15.46
C ASN A 188 -9.86 -21.80 14.26
N LYS A 189 -10.96 -21.24 13.76
CA LYS A 189 -11.72 -21.76 12.60
C LYS A 189 -10.91 -21.84 11.31
N LEU A 190 -9.80 -21.12 11.20
CA LEU A 190 -8.89 -21.22 10.07
C LEU A 190 -8.29 -22.63 9.92
N HIS A 191 -8.20 -23.41 11.01
CA HIS A 191 -7.78 -24.81 10.89
C HIS A 191 -8.73 -25.62 10.01
N ASP A 192 -10.04 -25.37 10.08
CA ASP A 192 -11.05 -26.01 9.23
C ASP A 192 -10.98 -25.53 7.77
N ALA A 193 -10.36 -24.36 7.55
CA ALA A 193 -10.16 -23.76 6.23
C ALA A 193 -8.79 -24.08 5.61
N GLY A 194 -8.09 -25.12 6.11
CA GLY A 194 -6.82 -25.57 5.55
C GLY A 194 -5.58 -24.81 6.01
N PHE A 195 -5.63 -24.20 7.21
CA PHE A 195 -4.47 -23.53 7.82
C PHE A 195 -3.92 -24.37 9.00
N PRO A 196 -3.07 -25.36 8.78
CA PRO A 196 -2.54 -26.19 9.89
C PRO A 196 -1.60 -25.41 10.82
N SER A 197 -0.97 -24.35 10.34
CA SER A 197 -0.09 -23.47 11.12
C SER A 197 -0.45 -22.02 10.89
N ILE A 198 -0.90 -21.33 11.94
CA ILE A 198 -1.38 -19.95 11.89
C ILE A 198 -0.34 -19.00 12.49
N GLY A 199 -0.12 -17.86 11.84
CA GLY A 199 0.71 -16.76 12.34
C GLY A 199 0.14 -15.40 11.95
N CYS A 200 1.00 -14.45 11.58
CA CYS A 200 0.53 -13.18 11.01
C CYS A 200 -0.21 -13.43 9.70
N ALA A 201 -1.33 -12.76 9.46
CA ALA A 201 -2.16 -12.91 8.27
C ALA A 201 -1.34 -12.77 6.96
N PRO A 202 -0.50 -11.74 6.76
CA PRO A 202 0.28 -11.61 5.53
C PRO A 202 1.40 -12.67 5.39
N CYS A 203 1.72 -13.43 6.44
CA CYS A 203 2.78 -14.45 6.44
C CYS A 203 2.24 -15.87 6.48
N THR A 204 0.95 -16.06 6.23
CA THR A 204 0.30 -17.37 6.35
C THR A 204 -0.76 -17.55 5.26
N ARG A 205 -0.70 -18.65 4.53
CA ARG A 205 -1.76 -19.10 3.60
C ARG A 205 -2.27 -20.48 4.00
N ALA A 206 -3.40 -20.86 3.47
CA ALA A 206 -3.84 -22.25 3.49
C ALA A 206 -2.82 -23.14 2.76
N VAL A 207 -2.74 -24.42 3.13
CA VAL A 207 -1.91 -25.43 2.44
C VAL A 207 -2.77 -26.27 1.51
N GLU A 208 -2.19 -26.66 0.38
CA GLU A 208 -2.83 -27.58 -0.55
C GLU A 208 -2.74 -29.03 -0.03
N PRO A 209 -3.66 -29.93 -0.41
CA PRO A 209 -3.58 -31.33 -0.05
C PRO A 209 -2.26 -31.96 -0.46
N GLY A 210 -1.51 -32.50 0.50
CA GLY A 210 -0.20 -33.11 0.29
C GLY A 210 1.01 -32.20 0.51
N GLU A 211 0.80 -30.91 0.77
CA GLU A 211 1.87 -30.02 1.22
C GLU A 211 2.22 -30.27 2.71
N ASP A 212 3.47 -29.94 3.07
CA ASP A 212 3.89 -29.92 4.47
C ASP A 212 3.01 -28.96 5.31
N SER A 213 2.73 -29.31 6.57
CA SER A 213 1.87 -28.51 7.46
C SER A 213 2.36 -27.06 7.66
N ARG A 214 3.64 -26.79 7.44
CA ARG A 214 4.23 -25.44 7.49
C ARG A 214 4.47 -24.82 6.12
N ALA A 215 4.12 -25.48 5.01
CA ALA A 215 4.29 -24.93 3.66
C ALA A 215 3.59 -23.57 3.48
N GLY A 216 2.48 -23.35 4.17
CA GLY A 216 1.74 -22.10 4.19
C GLY A 216 2.46 -20.94 4.92
N ARG A 217 3.53 -21.19 5.69
CA ARG A 217 4.29 -20.16 6.41
C ARG A 217 5.42 -19.62 5.53
N TRP A 218 5.48 -18.30 5.37
CA TRP A 218 6.47 -17.64 4.51
C TRP A 218 6.63 -18.38 3.16
N TRP A 219 5.50 -18.66 2.49
CA TRP A 219 5.44 -19.49 1.27
C TRP A 219 6.30 -18.96 0.11
N TRP A 220 6.73 -17.71 0.17
CA TRP A 220 7.64 -17.06 -0.80
C TRP A 220 9.13 -17.30 -0.51
N GLU A 221 9.47 -17.94 0.61
CA GLU A 221 10.86 -18.26 0.97
C GLU A 221 11.17 -19.75 0.65
N THR A 222 12.45 -20.03 0.40
CA THR A 222 12.92 -21.42 0.25
C THR A 222 12.81 -22.17 1.58
N GLN A 223 12.72 -23.50 1.54
CA GLN A 223 12.51 -24.32 2.76
C GLN A 223 13.56 -24.10 3.85
N ASP A 224 14.83 -23.83 3.45
CA ASP A 224 15.93 -23.62 4.39
C ASP A 224 15.85 -22.30 5.19
N ALA A 225 14.98 -21.36 4.76
CA ALA A 225 14.78 -20.08 5.41
C ALA A 225 13.51 -20.01 6.31
N LYS A 226 12.70 -21.06 6.35
CA LYS A 226 11.35 -21.07 6.96
C LYS A 226 11.29 -21.23 8.48
N GLU A 227 12.38 -21.08 9.19
CA GLU A 227 12.35 -21.08 10.67
C GLU A 227 12.14 -19.68 11.23
N CYS A 228 11.25 -19.60 12.23
CA CYS A 228 11.06 -18.38 13.02
C CYS A 228 12.33 -18.16 13.84
N GLY A 229 13.04 -17.02 13.65
CA GLY A 229 14.30 -16.68 14.28
C GLY A 229 14.28 -16.58 15.82
N LEU A 230 13.63 -17.52 16.49
CA LEU A 230 13.57 -17.63 17.96
C LEU A 230 14.64 -18.59 18.53
N HIS A 231 15.56 -19.09 17.70
CA HIS A 231 16.69 -19.90 18.16
C HIS A 231 17.94 -19.04 18.31
N TRP A 232 18.40 -18.91 19.54
CA TRP A 232 19.64 -18.22 19.90
C TRP A 232 20.75 -19.26 20.13
N VAL A 233 21.88 -19.08 19.44
CA VAL A 233 23.13 -19.76 19.77
C VAL A 233 24.17 -18.67 20.04
N ASP A 234 24.82 -18.73 21.20
CA ASP A 234 25.90 -17.81 21.64
C ASP A 234 25.55 -16.30 21.58
N GLY A 235 24.32 -15.93 22.00
CA GLY A 235 23.93 -14.51 22.09
C GLY A 235 23.66 -13.81 20.75
N LYS A 236 23.59 -14.57 19.64
CA LYS A 236 23.22 -14.06 18.30
C LYS A 236 22.12 -14.90 17.70
N LEU A 237 21.19 -14.26 17.00
CA LEU A 237 20.24 -14.94 16.13
C LEU A 237 21.04 -15.65 15.02
N VAL A 238 21.09 -16.97 15.05
CA VAL A 238 21.82 -17.75 14.05
C VAL A 238 20.82 -18.49 13.18
N PRO A 239 20.81 -18.28 11.87
CA PRO A 239 20.16 -19.20 10.95
C PRO A 239 20.90 -20.54 10.98
N ASN A 240 20.16 -21.65 10.91
CA ASN A 240 20.69 -23.00 10.96
C ASN A 240 21.80 -23.19 9.91
N LYS A 241 23.05 -23.44 10.36
CA LYS A 241 24.18 -23.62 9.45
C LYS A 241 24.19 -25.04 8.91
N LYS A 242 23.98 -25.20 7.63
CA LYS A 242 24.70 -26.19 6.81
C LYS A 242 25.27 -25.45 5.59
N GLU A 243 26.61 -25.59 5.47
CA GLU A 243 27.50 -25.21 4.37
C GLU A 243 27.95 -23.75 4.28
N LYS A 244 29.30 -23.64 4.33
CA LYS A 244 30.06 -22.43 4.01
C LYS A 244 29.78 -22.03 2.56
N ILE A 245 28.97 -21.01 2.36
CA ILE A 245 29.01 -20.20 1.16
C ILE A 245 29.91 -19.02 1.50
N GLU A 246 31.00 -18.86 0.74
CA GLU A 246 31.86 -17.69 0.81
C GLU A 246 30.98 -16.42 0.73
N PRO A 247 31.32 -15.35 1.45
CA PRO A 247 30.50 -14.15 1.44
C PRO A 247 30.51 -13.59 0.02
N ALA A 248 29.42 -13.78 -0.68
CA ALA A 248 29.16 -12.99 -1.88
C ALA A 248 29.24 -11.53 -1.43
N VAL A 249 30.11 -10.79 -2.10
CA VAL A 249 30.26 -9.33 -1.93
C VAL A 249 28.84 -8.75 -1.87
N ARG A 250 28.48 -8.21 -0.69
CA ARG A 250 27.20 -7.53 -0.49
C ARG A 250 27.12 -6.43 -1.52
N LYS A 251 26.34 -6.67 -2.58
CA LYS A 251 25.85 -5.54 -3.37
C LYS A 251 25.06 -4.69 -2.37
N PRO A 252 25.35 -3.40 -2.26
CA PRO A 252 24.60 -2.53 -1.37
C PRO A 252 23.11 -2.72 -1.68
N THR A 253 22.31 -3.02 -0.65
CA THR A 253 20.84 -3.01 -0.74
C THR A 253 20.49 -1.65 -1.33
N ARG A 254 20.04 -1.64 -2.58
CA ARG A 254 19.68 -0.43 -3.29
C ARG A 254 18.51 0.16 -2.50
N SER A 255 18.76 1.19 -1.70
CA SER A 255 17.67 1.94 -1.10
C SER A 255 16.81 2.43 -2.24
N LEU A 256 15.51 2.10 -2.20
CA LEU A 256 14.58 2.60 -3.21
C LEU A 256 14.70 4.12 -3.25
N SER A 257 14.97 4.65 -4.43
CA SER A 257 14.96 6.10 -4.65
C SER A 257 13.56 6.66 -4.34
N ARG A 258 13.46 7.98 -4.16
CA ARG A 258 12.15 8.64 -4.02
C ARG A 258 11.21 8.26 -5.17
N LEU A 259 11.71 8.27 -6.41
CA LEU A 259 10.93 7.90 -7.59
C LEU A 259 10.50 6.44 -7.58
N ASP A 260 11.32 5.50 -7.12
CA ASP A 260 10.93 4.08 -7.02
C ASP A 260 9.76 3.88 -6.04
N LYS A 261 9.76 4.64 -4.94
CA LYS A 261 8.66 4.60 -3.95
C LYS A 261 7.38 5.17 -4.52
N LEU A 262 7.44 6.32 -5.19
CA LEU A 262 6.32 6.98 -5.84
C LEU A 262 5.73 6.13 -6.98
N GLU A 263 6.59 5.51 -7.78
CA GLU A 263 6.18 4.57 -8.84
C GLU A 263 5.45 3.36 -8.24
N SER A 264 6.02 2.75 -7.19
CA SER A 264 5.43 1.58 -6.52
C SER A 264 4.05 1.90 -5.93
N GLU A 265 3.90 3.08 -5.29
CA GLU A 265 2.61 3.58 -4.79
C GLU A 265 1.60 3.73 -5.93
N SER A 266 1.99 4.38 -7.02
CA SER A 266 1.10 4.60 -8.18
C SER A 266 0.67 3.28 -8.83
N ILE A 267 1.57 2.32 -8.97
CA ILE A 267 1.27 0.97 -9.48
C ILE A 267 0.29 0.24 -8.56
N HIS A 268 0.50 0.33 -7.24
CA HIS A 268 -0.41 -0.26 -6.26
C HIS A 268 -1.81 0.33 -6.41
N ILE A 269 -1.93 1.67 -6.44
CA ILE A 269 -3.22 2.36 -6.61
C ILE A 269 -3.93 1.91 -7.89
N MET A 270 -3.24 1.81 -9.02
CA MET A 270 -3.84 1.38 -10.28
C MET A 270 -4.34 -0.07 -10.23
N ARG A 271 -3.61 -0.96 -9.56
CA ARG A 271 -4.03 -2.35 -9.35
C ARG A 271 -5.26 -2.45 -8.44
N GLU A 272 -5.31 -1.63 -7.39
CA GLU A 272 -6.49 -1.50 -6.53
C GLU A 272 -7.72 -1.03 -7.30
N VAL A 273 -7.55 -0.05 -8.20
CA VAL A 273 -8.65 0.40 -9.08
C VAL A 273 -9.16 -0.73 -9.97
N ALA A 274 -8.27 -1.48 -10.60
CA ALA A 274 -8.67 -2.59 -11.46
C ALA A 274 -9.34 -3.73 -10.68
N ALA A 275 -9.02 -3.90 -9.39
CA ALA A 275 -9.59 -4.93 -8.53
C ALA A 275 -10.96 -4.53 -7.93
N GLN A 276 -11.17 -3.25 -7.63
CA GLN A 276 -12.33 -2.78 -6.89
C GLN A 276 -13.47 -2.25 -7.77
N PHE A 277 -13.20 -1.88 -9.04
CA PHE A 277 -14.17 -1.26 -9.93
C PHE A 277 -14.44 -2.10 -11.17
N ASN A 278 -15.67 -2.01 -11.68
CA ASN A 278 -16.10 -2.81 -12.84
C ASN A 278 -15.81 -2.12 -14.18
N LYS A 279 -15.87 -0.79 -14.20
CA LYS A 279 -15.70 0.04 -15.42
C LYS A 279 -14.79 1.23 -15.17
N PRO A 280 -13.55 1.01 -14.73
CA PRO A 280 -12.60 2.09 -14.55
C PRO A 280 -12.14 2.64 -15.89
N VAL A 281 -11.97 3.96 -15.96
CA VAL A 281 -11.44 4.68 -17.11
C VAL A 281 -10.22 5.53 -16.73
N LEU A 282 -9.34 5.81 -17.70
CA LEU A 282 -8.21 6.70 -17.52
C LEU A 282 -8.42 7.98 -18.32
N LEU A 283 -8.53 9.11 -17.63
CA LEU A 283 -8.70 10.42 -18.26
C LEU A 283 -7.38 10.88 -18.86
N PHE A 284 -7.41 11.21 -20.13
CA PHE A 284 -6.25 11.57 -20.90
C PHE A 284 -6.39 12.96 -21.52
N SER A 285 -5.67 13.93 -20.97
CA SER A 285 -5.68 15.33 -21.48
C SER A 285 -4.61 15.61 -22.53
N GLY A 286 -3.71 14.68 -22.82
CA GLY A 286 -2.50 14.93 -23.62
C GLY A 286 -1.39 15.65 -22.86
N GLY A 287 -1.59 16.01 -21.61
CA GLY A 287 -0.58 16.59 -20.74
C GLY A 287 0.37 15.56 -20.15
N LYS A 288 1.57 15.99 -19.74
CA LYS A 288 2.65 15.15 -19.20
C LYS A 288 2.19 14.21 -18.07
N ASP A 289 1.33 14.69 -17.19
CA ASP A 289 0.82 13.92 -16.05
C ASP A 289 -0.06 12.75 -16.52
N SER A 290 -0.97 12.99 -17.47
CA SER A 290 -1.80 11.95 -18.07
C SER A 290 -0.99 10.96 -18.91
N ILE A 291 0.08 11.42 -19.55
CA ILE A 291 1.03 10.55 -20.27
C ILE A 291 1.76 9.63 -19.28
N CYS A 292 2.29 10.18 -18.17
CA CYS A 292 2.89 9.39 -17.10
C CYS A 292 1.95 8.30 -16.59
N LEU A 293 0.65 8.61 -16.40
CA LEU A 293 -0.34 7.62 -15.95
C LEU A 293 -0.49 6.45 -16.94
N VAL A 294 -0.41 6.69 -18.26
CA VAL A 294 -0.45 5.62 -19.26
C VAL A 294 0.76 4.69 -19.13
N TYR A 295 1.96 5.26 -18.93
CA TYR A 295 3.18 4.46 -18.74
C TYR A 295 3.18 3.71 -17.41
N LEU A 296 2.69 4.32 -16.34
CA LEU A 296 2.50 3.66 -15.05
C LEU A 296 1.46 2.53 -15.15
N ALA A 297 0.36 2.74 -15.86
CA ALA A 297 -0.63 1.70 -16.11
C ALA A 297 -0.04 0.53 -16.92
N LYS A 298 0.79 0.83 -17.94
CA LYS A 298 1.53 -0.21 -18.67
C LYS A 298 2.38 -1.04 -17.73
N LYS A 299 3.22 -0.41 -16.90
CA LYS A 299 4.06 -1.11 -15.89
C LYS A 299 3.23 -1.90 -14.89
N ALA A 300 2.08 -1.35 -14.45
CA ALA A 300 1.22 -2.00 -13.46
C ALA A 300 0.66 -3.35 -13.95
N PHE A 301 0.40 -3.49 -15.26
CA PHE A 301 -0.30 -4.64 -15.82
C PHE A 301 0.53 -5.49 -16.78
N GLU A 302 1.74 -5.06 -17.18
CA GLU A 302 2.61 -5.86 -18.06
C GLU A 302 2.90 -7.25 -17.43
N PRO A 303 2.85 -8.36 -18.20
CA PRO A 303 2.70 -8.43 -19.67
C PRO A 303 1.25 -8.37 -20.19
N ALA A 304 0.23 -8.23 -19.31
CA ALA A 304 -1.16 -8.08 -19.74
C ALA A 304 -1.42 -6.68 -20.35
N LYS A 305 -2.55 -6.54 -21.04
CA LYS A 305 -2.99 -5.25 -21.58
C LYS A 305 -3.50 -4.35 -20.45
N ILE A 306 -3.36 -3.04 -20.63
CA ILE A 306 -3.95 -2.04 -19.74
C ILE A 306 -5.48 -2.24 -19.73
N PRO A 307 -6.11 -2.44 -18.54
CA PRO A 307 -7.54 -2.73 -18.46
C PRO A 307 -8.43 -1.49 -18.57
N PHE A 308 -7.85 -0.30 -18.70
CA PHE A 308 -8.58 0.97 -18.70
C PHE A 308 -8.82 1.46 -20.14
N THR A 309 -10.05 1.96 -20.40
CA THR A 309 -10.34 2.75 -21.60
C THR A 309 -9.84 4.17 -21.35
N LEU A 310 -9.07 4.74 -22.30
CA LEU A 310 -8.71 6.14 -22.29
C LEU A 310 -9.93 6.99 -22.63
N VAL A 311 -10.15 8.06 -21.87
CA VAL A 311 -11.18 9.06 -22.14
C VAL A 311 -10.52 10.41 -22.39
N HIS A 312 -10.73 10.97 -23.55
CA HIS A 312 -10.29 12.31 -23.93
C HIS A 312 -11.50 13.21 -24.15
N ILE A 313 -11.45 14.42 -23.62
CA ILE A 313 -12.47 15.44 -23.90
C ILE A 313 -11.89 16.43 -24.90
N ASP A 314 -12.40 16.34 -26.12
CA ASP A 314 -12.01 17.25 -27.21
C ASP A 314 -12.81 18.55 -27.06
N THR A 315 -12.08 19.64 -26.78
CA THR A 315 -12.67 20.97 -26.66
C THR A 315 -12.89 21.63 -28.03
N GLY A 316 -12.30 21.07 -29.11
CA GLY A 316 -12.20 21.70 -30.41
C GLY A 316 -11.15 22.81 -30.48
N HIS A 317 -10.54 23.18 -29.33
CA HIS A 317 -9.46 24.17 -29.22
C HIS A 317 -8.13 23.55 -28.77
N ASN A 318 -8.02 22.22 -28.84
CA ASN A 318 -6.79 21.51 -28.47
C ASN A 318 -5.65 21.81 -29.47
N PHE A 319 -4.42 21.77 -28.98
CA PHE A 319 -3.25 21.84 -29.86
C PHE A 319 -3.21 20.64 -30.81
N PRO A 320 -3.01 20.84 -32.14
CA PRO A 320 -2.91 19.75 -33.09
C PRO A 320 -1.82 18.74 -32.71
N GLU A 321 -0.68 19.23 -32.21
CA GLU A 321 0.45 18.41 -31.78
C GLU A 321 0.08 17.47 -30.61
N ALA A 322 -0.83 17.90 -29.73
CA ALA A 322 -1.31 17.08 -28.62
C ALA A 322 -2.29 15.99 -29.09
N LEU A 323 -3.13 16.30 -30.08
CA LEU A 323 -4.07 15.33 -30.67
C LEU A 323 -3.31 14.26 -31.47
N GLU A 324 -2.34 14.66 -32.30
CA GLU A 324 -1.49 13.74 -33.05
C GLU A 324 -0.72 12.81 -32.09
N PHE A 325 -0.14 13.36 -31.04
CA PHE A 325 0.56 12.58 -30.02
C PHE A 325 -0.38 11.57 -29.35
N ARG A 326 -1.62 11.98 -28.97
CA ARG A 326 -2.64 11.09 -28.40
C ARG A 326 -2.89 9.89 -29.31
N ASP A 327 -3.16 10.14 -30.60
CA ASP A 327 -3.52 9.10 -31.55
C ASP A 327 -2.35 8.12 -31.78
N ASN A 328 -1.13 8.64 -31.85
CA ASN A 328 0.08 7.84 -31.93
C ASN A 328 0.30 6.97 -30.67
N LEU A 329 0.07 7.53 -29.48
CA LEU A 329 0.20 6.80 -28.21
C LEU A 329 -0.84 5.67 -28.10
N VAL A 330 -2.09 5.96 -28.47
CA VAL A 330 -3.20 4.98 -28.49
C VAL A 330 -2.85 3.82 -29.42
N LYS A 331 -2.34 4.10 -30.61
CA LYS A 331 -1.90 3.10 -31.59
C LYS A 331 -0.70 2.29 -31.07
N LYS A 332 0.31 2.97 -30.49
CA LYS A 332 1.53 2.36 -29.96
C LYS A 332 1.26 1.30 -28.89
N PHE A 333 0.32 1.57 -28.00
CA PHE A 333 -0.01 0.67 -26.90
C PHE A 333 -1.28 -0.16 -27.12
N GLY A 334 -1.94 -0.03 -28.26
CA GLY A 334 -3.15 -0.78 -28.60
C GLY A 334 -4.31 -0.50 -27.63
N LEU A 335 -4.48 0.76 -27.21
CA LEU A 335 -5.44 1.19 -26.24
C LEU A 335 -6.82 1.42 -26.86
N LYS A 336 -7.86 1.32 -26.03
CA LYS A 336 -9.20 1.80 -26.39
C LYS A 336 -9.29 3.29 -26.04
N LEU A 337 -9.79 4.10 -26.98
CA LEU A 337 -10.02 5.53 -26.80
C LEU A 337 -11.50 5.86 -26.98
N GLU A 338 -12.04 6.60 -26.03
CA GLU A 338 -13.35 7.26 -26.11
C GLU A 338 -13.13 8.77 -26.11
N VAL A 339 -13.82 9.47 -27.01
CA VAL A 339 -13.68 10.93 -27.17
C VAL A 339 -15.01 11.61 -26.92
N GLY A 340 -15.08 12.37 -25.85
CA GLY A 340 -16.19 13.28 -25.59
C GLY A 340 -15.98 14.61 -26.32
N SER A 341 -16.98 15.15 -26.99
CA SER A 341 -16.88 16.40 -27.77
C SER A 341 -17.64 17.54 -27.10
N VAL A 342 -16.90 18.61 -26.77
CA VAL A 342 -17.50 19.85 -26.25
C VAL A 342 -18.37 20.51 -27.32
N GLN A 343 -17.96 20.49 -28.60
CA GLN A 343 -18.76 21.03 -29.69
C GLN A 343 -20.12 20.33 -29.78
N SER A 344 -20.16 19.00 -29.68
CA SER A 344 -21.42 18.25 -29.66
C SER A 344 -22.33 18.64 -28.49
N SER A 345 -21.76 18.92 -27.32
CA SER A 345 -22.54 19.39 -26.15
C SER A 345 -23.11 20.81 -26.37
N ILE A 346 -22.36 21.68 -27.06
CA ILE A 346 -22.83 23.01 -27.45
C ILE A 346 -23.96 22.92 -28.48
N ASP A 347 -23.78 22.11 -29.52
CA ASP A 347 -24.75 21.95 -30.61
C ASP A 347 -26.10 21.40 -30.08
N ARG A 348 -26.06 20.61 -29.03
CA ARG A 348 -27.27 20.07 -28.33
C ARG A 348 -27.83 21.03 -27.25
N GLY A 349 -27.21 22.18 -27.05
CA GLY A 349 -27.66 23.17 -26.06
C GLY A 349 -27.37 22.78 -24.59
N LEU A 350 -26.52 21.78 -24.35
CA LEU A 350 -26.15 21.34 -22.99
C LEU A 350 -25.08 22.24 -22.38
N ALA A 351 -24.30 22.93 -23.20
CA ALA A 351 -23.28 23.87 -22.81
C ALA A 351 -23.38 25.15 -23.64
N VAL A 352 -23.02 26.27 -23.04
CA VAL A 352 -23.01 27.58 -23.71
C VAL A 352 -21.59 28.11 -23.70
N GLU A 353 -21.09 28.48 -24.88
CA GLU A 353 -19.75 29.04 -25.05
C GLU A 353 -19.67 30.45 -24.45
N GLU A 354 -18.61 30.73 -23.68
CA GLU A 354 -18.36 32.05 -23.14
C GLU A 354 -18.04 33.02 -24.28
N LYS A 355 -18.73 34.17 -24.29
CA LYS A 355 -18.42 35.28 -25.20
C LYS A 355 -17.53 36.29 -24.46
N GLY A 356 -16.33 36.53 -24.98
CA GLY A 356 -15.42 37.45 -24.34
C GLY A 356 -14.07 37.57 -25.05
N LYS A 357 -13.16 38.28 -24.41
CA LYS A 357 -11.80 38.50 -24.91
C LYS A 357 -10.94 37.21 -24.93
N PHE A 358 -11.27 36.30 -24.04
CA PHE A 358 -10.63 35.00 -23.91
C PHE A 358 -11.71 33.89 -23.78
N PRO A 359 -12.37 33.51 -24.89
CA PRO A 359 -13.37 32.48 -24.84
C PRO A 359 -12.70 31.15 -24.56
N SER A 360 -12.82 30.65 -23.32
CA SER A 360 -12.25 29.37 -22.92
C SER A 360 -13.34 28.30 -22.86
N ARG A 361 -13.11 27.16 -23.55
CA ARG A 361 -13.95 25.97 -23.44
C ARG A 361 -13.59 25.09 -22.25
N ASN A 362 -12.55 25.47 -21.51
CA ASN A 362 -12.07 24.69 -20.36
C ASN A 362 -13.12 24.57 -19.23
N GLY A 363 -13.92 25.62 -19.02
CA GLY A 363 -15.00 25.57 -18.03
C GLY A 363 -16.14 24.62 -18.41
N ILE A 364 -16.52 24.62 -19.67
CA ILE A 364 -17.65 23.84 -20.19
C ILE A 364 -17.32 22.40 -20.56
N GLN A 365 -16.04 22.02 -20.62
CA GLN A 365 -15.64 20.63 -20.85
C GLN A 365 -16.12 19.68 -19.73
N THR A 366 -16.44 20.20 -18.53
CA THR A 366 -17.01 19.42 -17.43
C THR A 366 -18.34 18.77 -17.83
N VAL A 367 -19.18 19.46 -18.58
CA VAL A 367 -20.48 18.94 -19.05
C VAL A 367 -20.25 17.71 -19.93
N SER A 368 -19.34 17.84 -20.92
CA SER A 368 -19.01 16.73 -21.84
C SER A 368 -18.33 15.57 -21.11
N LEU A 369 -17.50 15.87 -20.08
CA LEU A 369 -16.86 14.86 -19.26
C LEU A 369 -17.90 14.04 -18.47
N LEU A 370 -18.81 14.70 -17.75
CA LEU A 370 -19.84 14.04 -16.96
C LEU A 370 -20.77 13.21 -17.84
N GLU A 371 -21.15 13.72 -19.01
CA GLU A 371 -21.94 12.99 -19.98
C GLU A 371 -21.22 11.74 -20.48
N THR A 372 -19.94 11.86 -20.86
CA THR A 372 -19.13 10.72 -21.35
C THR A 372 -19.00 9.65 -20.27
N ILE A 373 -18.70 10.04 -19.01
CA ILE A 373 -18.62 9.14 -17.87
C ILE A 373 -19.94 8.41 -17.65
N SER A 374 -21.06 9.14 -17.71
CA SER A 374 -22.41 8.58 -17.54
C SER A 374 -22.75 7.58 -18.64
N ASN A 375 -22.48 7.92 -19.90
CA ASN A 375 -22.73 7.05 -21.06
C ASN A 375 -21.90 5.75 -20.99
N MET A 376 -20.66 5.84 -20.55
CA MET A 376 -19.79 4.69 -20.32
C MET A 376 -20.18 3.90 -19.07
N LYS A 377 -20.98 4.47 -18.19
CA LYS A 377 -21.25 3.96 -16.83
C LYS A 377 -19.95 3.72 -16.06
N ALA A 378 -19.03 4.66 -16.17
CA ALA A 378 -17.74 4.55 -15.50
C ALA A 378 -17.91 4.75 -14.00
N ASP A 379 -17.41 3.80 -13.22
CA ASP A 379 -17.49 3.79 -11.75
C ASP A 379 -16.21 4.36 -11.09
N ALA A 380 -15.09 4.37 -11.82
CA ALA A 380 -13.86 5.05 -11.41
C ALA A 380 -13.21 5.79 -12.58
N CYS A 381 -12.67 6.98 -12.30
CA CYS A 381 -11.96 7.79 -13.29
C CYS A 381 -10.57 8.15 -12.76
N ILE A 382 -9.54 7.55 -13.35
CA ILE A 382 -8.13 7.78 -13.00
C ILE A 382 -7.67 9.09 -13.63
N GLY A 383 -7.01 9.95 -12.87
CA GLY A 383 -6.52 11.23 -13.36
C GLY A 383 -5.19 11.67 -12.76
N GLY A 384 -4.53 12.61 -13.46
CA GLY A 384 -3.18 13.07 -13.18
C GLY A 384 -3.08 14.23 -12.18
N ALA A 385 -4.10 14.46 -11.36
CA ALA A 385 -4.04 15.56 -10.39
C ALA A 385 -3.03 15.27 -9.27
N ARG A 386 -2.27 16.29 -8.90
CA ARG A 386 -1.24 16.25 -7.85
C ARG A 386 -1.55 17.29 -6.76
N ARG A 387 -1.25 16.95 -5.51
CA ARG A 387 -1.39 17.86 -4.37
C ARG A 387 -0.51 19.10 -4.48
N ASP A 388 0.60 18.98 -5.18
CA ASP A 388 1.59 20.02 -5.43
C ASP A 388 1.10 21.14 -6.38
N GLU A 389 0.14 20.82 -7.27
CA GLU A 389 -0.31 21.75 -8.29
C GLU A 389 -1.05 22.96 -7.74
N GLU A 390 -1.92 22.73 -6.71
CA GLU A 390 -2.81 23.76 -6.22
C GLU A 390 -3.42 23.40 -4.85
N LYS A 391 -3.67 24.44 -4.01
CA LYS A 391 -4.17 24.29 -2.62
C LYS A 391 -5.48 23.49 -2.52
N ALA A 392 -6.41 23.65 -3.46
CA ALA A 392 -7.66 22.91 -3.45
C ALA A 392 -7.44 21.41 -3.67
N ARG A 393 -6.44 21.02 -4.48
CA ARG A 393 -6.07 19.61 -4.72
C ARG A 393 -5.40 18.96 -3.53
N ALA A 394 -4.72 19.73 -2.68
CA ALA A 394 -4.11 19.21 -1.46
C ALA A 394 -5.12 18.59 -0.47
N LYS A 395 -6.39 18.98 -0.57
CA LYS A 395 -7.48 18.48 0.28
C LYS A 395 -8.09 17.16 -0.24
N GLU A 396 -7.82 16.77 -1.48
CA GLU A 396 -8.41 15.56 -2.07
C GLU A 396 -7.76 14.28 -1.56
N ARG A 397 -8.57 13.24 -1.48
CA ARG A 397 -8.11 11.87 -1.24
C ARG A 397 -7.61 11.25 -2.54
N ILE A 398 -6.82 10.20 -2.43
CA ILE A 398 -6.39 9.41 -3.59
C ILE A 398 -7.62 8.75 -4.23
N PHE A 399 -8.53 8.18 -3.43
CA PHE A 399 -9.87 7.75 -3.85
C PHE A 399 -10.90 8.80 -3.44
N SER A 400 -11.16 9.76 -4.32
CA SER A 400 -12.02 10.91 -4.06
C SER A 400 -13.44 10.63 -4.57
N VAL A 401 -14.37 10.39 -3.65
CA VAL A 401 -15.77 10.05 -3.97
C VAL A 401 -16.48 11.26 -4.53
N ARG A 402 -17.29 11.05 -5.58
CA ARG A 402 -18.20 12.01 -6.18
C ARG A 402 -19.63 11.54 -5.99
N ASP A 403 -20.48 12.47 -5.64
CA ASP A 403 -21.92 12.22 -5.52
C ASP A 403 -22.59 11.93 -6.89
N VAL A 404 -23.87 11.69 -6.87
CA VAL A 404 -24.67 11.37 -8.08
C VAL A 404 -24.68 12.50 -9.13
N PHE A 405 -24.32 13.72 -8.75
CA PHE A 405 -24.19 14.89 -9.63
C PHE A 405 -22.73 15.14 -10.05
N GLY A 406 -21.81 14.30 -9.64
CA GLY A 406 -20.37 14.46 -9.86
C GLY A 406 -19.67 15.41 -8.88
N GLY A 407 -20.40 15.97 -7.92
CA GLY A 407 -19.90 16.94 -6.94
C GLY A 407 -18.98 16.31 -5.88
N TRP A 408 -18.07 17.12 -5.36
CA TRP A 408 -17.17 16.76 -4.28
C TRP A 408 -17.59 17.38 -2.95
N ASP A 409 -17.79 16.53 -1.92
CA ASP A 409 -18.05 16.96 -0.54
C ASP A 409 -16.96 16.38 0.38
N PRO A 410 -16.22 17.21 1.15
CA PRO A 410 -15.18 16.73 2.07
C PRO A 410 -15.71 15.80 3.16
N ARG A 411 -17.01 15.92 3.52
CA ARG A 411 -17.64 15.08 4.56
C ARG A 411 -17.91 13.65 4.10
N LEU A 412 -17.97 13.43 2.79
CA LEU A 412 -18.21 12.11 2.18
C LEU A 412 -16.91 11.37 1.89
N GLN A 413 -15.76 12.02 2.09
CA GLN A 413 -14.46 11.42 1.82
C GLN A 413 -14.07 10.43 2.93
N ARG A 414 -13.52 9.30 2.50
CA ARG A 414 -13.11 8.23 3.41
C ARG A 414 -11.67 8.44 3.87
N PRO A 415 -11.30 8.07 5.10
CA PRO A 415 -9.91 8.06 5.52
C PRO A 415 -9.12 7.00 4.75
N GLU A 416 -7.88 7.35 4.39
CA GLU A 416 -6.94 6.47 3.66
C GLU A 416 -5.77 6.11 4.58
N LEU A 417 -6.09 5.57 5.75
CA LEU A 417 -5.09 5.14 6.72
C LEU A 417 -4.35 3.93 6.17
N TRP A 418 -3.04 3.93 6.28
CA TRP A 418 -2.14 2.85 5.87
C TRP A 418 -2.25 2.46 4.39
N ASP A 419 -2.57 3.44 3.52
CA ASP A 419 -2.75 3.24 2.07
C ASP A 419 -3.78 2.16 1.73
N ILE A 420 -4.79 2.00 2.60
CA ILE A 420 -5.96 1.15 2.35
C ILE A 420 -7.03 2.01 1.69
N TYR A 421 -7.38 1.63 0.46
CA TYR A 421 -8.35 2.34 -0.35
C TYR A 421 -9.70 1.63 -0.32
N ASN A 422 -10.77 2.41 -0.10
CA ASN A 422 -12.14 1.90 -0.08
C ASN A 422 -12.90 2.45 -1.30
N GLY A 423 -13.00 1.63 -2.34
CA GLY A 423 -13.71 1.93 -3.59
C GLY A 423 -15.22 1.65 -3.57
N LYS A 424 -15.80 1.28 -2.41
CA LYS A 424 -17.25 1.02 -2.33
C LYS A 424 -18.04 2.29 -2.65
N ILE A 425 -18.93 2.23 -3.64
CA ILE A 425 -19.80 3.33 -4.07
C ILE A 425 -21.26 2.92 -3.99
N HIS A 426 -22.15 3.91 -3.87
CA HIS A 426 -23.58 3.73 -4.06
C HIS A 426 -23.99 3.92 -5.52
N ASN A 427 -25.21 3.54 -5.85
CA ASN A 427 -25.72 3.69 -7.22
C ASN A 427 -25.74 5.17 -7.63
N GLY A 428 -25.09 5.49 -8.75
CA GLY A 428 -24.94 6.84 -9.28
C GLY A 428 -23.70 7.61 -8.80
N GLU A 429 -23.00 7.16 -7.77
CA GLU A 429 -21.70 7.71 -7.36
C GLU A 429 -20.59 7.20 -8.27
N ASN A 430 -19.47 7.93 -8.31
CA ASN A 430 -18.22 7.46 -8.90
C ASN A 430 -17.00 7.94 -8.09
N VAL A 431 -15.84 7.37 -8.37
CA VAL A 431 -14.60 7.75 -7.68
C VAL A 431 -13.62 8.39 -8.67
N ARG A 432 -13.06 9.53 -8.29
CA ARG A 432 -11.87 10.07 -8.96
C ARG A 432 -10.64 9.51 -8.26
N VAL A 433 -9.73 8.93 -9.03
CA VAL A 433 -8.52 8.30 -8.48
C VAL A 433 -7.28 9.02 -8.96
N PHE A 434 -6.39 9.36 -8.04
CA PHE A 434 -5.20 10.16 -8.31
C PHE A 434 -3.90 9.40 -7.96
N PRO A 435 -3.41 8.51 -8.82
CA PRO A 435 -2.25 7.67 -8.52
C PRO A 435 -0.95 8.45 -8.30
N ILE A 436 -0.83 9.63 -8.89
CA ILE A 436 0.35 10.50 -8.74
C ILE A 436 0.09 11.68 -7.80
N SER A 437 -0.90 11.57 -6.90
CA SER A 437 -1.29 12.63 -5.96
C SER A 437 -0.11 13.16 -5.12
N ASN A 438 0.80 12.28 -4.72
CA ASN A 438 1.95 12.60 -3.85
C ASN A 438 3.21 13.03 -4.63
N TRP A 439 3.15 13.11 -5.96
CA TRP A 439 4.25 13.54 -6.81
C TRP A 439 4.33 15.06 -6.89
N THR A 440 5.55 15.60 -6.91
CA THR A 440 5.80 17.00 -7.29
C THR A 440 5.93 17.13 -8.81
N GLU A 441 5.89 18.38 -9.33
CA GLU A 441 6.18 18.61 -10.74
C GLU A 441 7.58 18.08 -11.11
N LEU A 442 8.55 18.27 -10.24
CA LEU A 442 9.91 17.77 -10.45
C LEU A 442 9.95 16.24 -10.50
N ASP A 443 9.24 15.55 -9.61
CA ASP A 443 9.17 14.07 -9.64
C ASP A 443 8.60 13.56 -10.97
N VAL A 444 7.61 14.25 -11.55
CA VAL A 444 7.04 13.89 -12.86
C VAL A 444 8.10 14.02 -13.96
N TRP A 445 8.83 15.12 -13.99
CA TRP A 445 9.86 15.35 -15.03
C TRP A 445 11.06 14.41 -14.87
N GLU A 446 11.53 14.18 -13.65
CA GLU A 446 12.58 13.19 -13.38
C GLU A 446 12.15 11.76 -13.72
N TYR A 447 10.87 11.43 -13.55
CA TYR A 447 10.32 10.14 -13.98
C TYR A 447 10.26 10.01 -15.49
N ILE A 448 9.83 11.07 -16.20
CA ILE A 448 9.81 11.13 -17.67
C ILE A 448 11.21 10.91 -18.23
N GLU A 449 12.24 11.55 -17.65
CA GLU A 449 13.63 11.37 -18.06
C GLU A 449 14.11 9.94 -17.79
N ARG A 450 13.87 9.42 -16.57
CA ARG A 450 14.28 8.08 -16.15
C ARG A 450 13.71 6.98 -17.05
N GLU A 451 12.43 7.09 -17.35
CA GLU A 451 11.70 6.08 -18.13
C GLU A 451 11.74 6.33 -19.64
N ASN A 452 12.43 7.38 -20.07
CA ASN A 452 12.51 7.81 -21.47
C ASN A 452 11.12 7.93 -22.11
N ILE A 453 10.20 8.62 -21.41
CA ILE A 453 8.81 8.81 -21.85
C ILE A 453 8.76 9.86 -22.95
N GLU A 454 8.15 9.51 -24.07
CA GLU A 454 7.91 10.44 -25.17
C GLU A 454 6.86 11.49 -24.78
N LEU A 455 7.08 12.73 -25.20
CA LEU A 455 6.19 13.86 -24.95
C LEU A 455 5.86 14.59 -26.27
N PRO A 456 4.73 15.32 -26.33
CA PRO A 456 4.46 16.25 -27.44
C PRO A 456 5.57 17.29 -27.57
N SER A 457 5.87 17.71 -28.81
CA SER A 457 6.88 18.74 -29.10
C SER A 457 6.65 20.06 -28.38
N LEU A 458 5.42 20.35 -27.97
CA LEU A 458 5.02 21.53 -27.21
C LEU A 458 5.79 21.74 -25.89
N TYR A 459 6.30 20.67 -25.29
CA TYR A 459 7.06 20.75 -24.03
C TYR A 459 8.50 21.22 -24.22
N PHE A 460 9.03 21.12 -25.44
CA PHE A 460 10.38 21.55 -25.82
C PHE A 460 10.36 22.89 -26.51
N THR A 461 11.49 23.60 -26.49
CA THR A 461 11.58 24.89 -27.14
C THR A 461 11.31 24.77 -28.64
N HIS A 462 10.50 25.67 -29.16
CA HIS A 462 10.20 25.82 -30.58
C HIS A 462 9.86 27.28 -30.89
N GLU A 463 10.08 27.70 -32.14
CA GLU A 463 9.68 29.03 -32.56
C GLU A 463 8.17 29.07 -32.86
N ARG A 464 7.47 30.00 -32.23
CA ARG A 464 6.03 30.19 -32.42
C ARG A 464 5.69 31.69 -32.46
N GLU A 465 4.69 32.05 -33.28
CA GLU A 465 4.08 33.36 -33.22
C GLU A 465 3.23 33.47 -31.95
N VAL A 466 3.54 34.48 -31.19
CA VAL A 466 2.90 34.71 -29.86
C VAL A 466 2.52 36.17 -29.72
N MET A 467 1.53 36.42 -28.86
CA MET A 467 1.22 37.77 -28.42
C MET A 467 1.40 37.90 -26.91
N LEU A 468 1.84 39.06 -26.49
CA LEU A 468 1.95 39.42 -25.07
C LEU A 468 0.68 40.14 -24.64
N ARG A 469 -0.02 39.55 -23.63
CA ARG A 469 -1.26 40.10 -23.09
C ARG A 469 -1.32 39.86 -21.58
N ASP A 470 -1.56 40.90 -20.80
CA ASP A 470 -1.63 40.86 -19.32
C ASP A 470 -0.40 40.17 -18.67
N GLY A 471 0.78 40.34 -19.27
CA GLY A 471 2.04 39.73 -18.81
C GLY A 471 2.17 38.22 -19.10
N LEU A 472 1.28 37.66 -19.93
CA LEU A 472 1.32 36.27 -20.37
C LEU A 472 1.58 36.19 -21.87
N ILE A 473 2.26 35.13 -22.29
CA ILE A 473 2.61 34.85 -23.68
C ILE A 473 1.61 33.85 -24.23
N PHE A 474 0.75 34.28 -25.17
CA PHE A 474 -0.27 33.44 -25.80
C PHE A 474 0.15 33.02 -27.20
N PRO A 475 -0.06 31.73 -27.57
CA PRO A 475 0.10 31.31 -28.95
C PRO A 475 -0.99 31.93 -29.82
N ILE A 476 -0.63 32.34 -31.02
CA ILE A 476 -1.60 32.77 -32.03
C ILE A 476 -2.31 31.54 -32.60
N SER A 477 -3.64 31.62 -32.63
CA SER A 477 -4.52 30.60 -33.21
C SER A 477 -5.80 31.24 -33.74
N GLU A 478 -6.56 30.51 -34.54
CA GLU A 478 -7.87 30.95 -35.03
C GLU A 478 -8.91 31.20 -33.94
N PHE A 479 -8.68 30.64 -32.76
CA PHE A 479 -9.58 30.78 -31.59
C PHE A 479 -9.25 31.96 -30.70
N VAL A 480 -8.10 32.58 -30.88
CA VAL A 480 -7.62 33.71 -30.06
C VAL A 480 -7.88 35.01 -30.81
N ARG A 481 -8.74 35.84 -30.27
CA ARG A 481 -9.03 37.15 -30.84
C ARG A 481 -7.82 38.09 -30.69
N ILE A 482 -7.38 38.65 -31.81
CA ILE A 482 -6.35 39.68 -31.84
C ILE A 482 -7.05 41.06 -31.80
N ASP A 483 -6.73 41.87 -30.78
CA ASP A 483 -7.27 43.23 -30.63
C ASP A 483 -6.30 44.27 -31.24
N PRO A 484 -6.80 45.44 -31.69
CA PRO A 484 -5.93 46.54 -32.12
C PRO A 484 -4.99 46.96 -30.98
N GLY A 485 -3.70 46.84 -31.17
CA GLY A 485 -2.66 47.15 -30.16
C GLY A 485 -1.96 45.91 -29.58
N ASP A 486 -2.42 44.70 -29.87
CA ASP A 486 -1.65 43.50 -29.53
C ASP A 486 -0.35 43.42 -30.38
N VAL A 487 0.76 43.17 -29.71
CA VAL A 487 2.06 42.98 -30.37
C VAL A 487 2.26 41.52 -30.60
N ILE A 488 2.38 41.17 -31.90
CA ILE A 488 2.68 39.79 -32.34
C ILE A 488 4.18 39.69 -32.59
N GLU A 489 4.83 38.73 -31.96
CA GLU A 489 6.25 38.48 -32.08
C GLU A 489 6.50 36.99 -32.31
N LYS A 490 7.56 36.64 -33.01
CA LYS A 490 8.05 35.29 -33.14
C LYS A 490 9.09 35.05 -32.05
N LYS A 491 8.80 34.12 -31.12
CA LYS A 491 9.66 33.84 -29.98
C LYS A 491 9.95 32.34 -29.85
N ALA A 492 11.12 32.04 -29.26
CA ALA A 492 11.45 30.69 -28.81
C ALA A 492 10.70 30.44 -27.48
N VAL A 493 9.73 29.55 -27.54
CA VAL A 493 8.83 29.28 -26.40
C VAL A 493 8.62 27.77 -26.21
N ARG A 494 8.22 27.39 -25.01
CA ARG A 494 7.67 26.07 -24.72
C ARG A 494 6.43 26.19 -23.84
N PHE A 495 5.67 25.12 -23.73
CA PHE A 495 4.52 25.05 -22.83
C PHE A 495 4.88 24.23 -21.58
N ARG A 496 4.66 24.78 -20.40
CA ARG A 496 4.87 24.06 -19.13
C ARG A 496 3.70 23.13 -18.80
N THR A 497 2.49 23.53 -19.26
CA THR A 497 1.28 22.71 -19.24
C THR A 497 0.64 22.73 -20.61
N VAL A 498 -0.03 21.64 -20.99
CA VAL A 498 -0.77 21.53 -22.25
C VAL A 498 -2.26 21.43 -21.92
N GLY A 499 -3.05 22.27 -22.53
CA GLY A 499 -4.51 22.34 -22.39
C GLY A 499 -5.11 22.98 -23.65
N ASP A 500 -6.11 23.84 -23.49
CA ASP A 500 -6.75 24.61 -24.57
C ASP A 500 -5.85 25.73 -25.07
N MET A 501 -5.77 25.95 -26.39
CA MET A 501 -4.97 27.03 -26.99
C MET A 501 -5.37 28.41 -26.48
N THR A 502 -6.64 28.60 -26.13
CA THR A 502 -7.18 29.89 -25.66
C THR A 502 -6.86 30.24 -24.22
N CYS A 503 -6.47 29.25 -23.39
CA CYS A 503 -6.20 29.49 -21.97
C CYS A 503 -4.80 29.09 -21.51
N THR A 504 -3.99 28.48 -22.40
CA THR A 504 -2.64 28.00 -22.08
C THR A 504 -1.61 29.01 -22.53
N ALA A 505 -0.89 29.62 -21.59
CA ALA A 505 0.21 30.51 -21.89
C ALA A 505 1.53 29.73 -22.05
N ALA A 506 2.36 30.22 -22.95
CA ALA A 506 3.73 29.74 -23.15
C ALA A 506 4.70 30.44 -22.18
N VAL A 507 5.90 29.89 -22.06
CA VAL A 507 7.05 30.51 -21.37
C VAL A 507 8.21 30.65 -22.35
N GLU A 508 8.93 31.77 -22.30
CA GLU A 508 10.19 31.88 -23.05
C GLU A 508 11.19 30.89 -22.48
N SER A 509 11.74 30.05 -23.33
CA SER A 509 12.68 29.03 -22.93
C SER A 509 13.54 28.59 -24.10
N ARG A 510 14.77 28.16 -23.77
CA ARG A 510 15.70 27.54 -24.73
C ARG A 510 15.90 26.06 -24.45
N ALA A 511 15.13 25.49 -23.53
CA ALA A 511 15.25 24.10 -23.16
C ALA A 511 14.69 23.18 -24.28
N ASP A 512 15.57 22.49 -24.95
CA ASP A 512 15.31 21.59 -26.09
C ASP A 512 15.37 20.10 -25.70
N ASN A 513 15.71 19.80 -24.43
CA ASN A 513 15.84 18.47 -23.89
C ASN A 513 15.35 18.38 -22.44
N LEU A 514 15.12 17.15 -21.94
CA LEU A 514 14.56 16.91 -20.60
C LEU A 514 15.45 17.46 -19.48
N SER A 515 16.76 17.26 -19.56
CA SER A 515 17.68 17.73 -18.51
C SER A 515 17.63 19.25 -18.36
N SER A 516 17.59 20.00 -19.47
CA SER A 516 17.47 21.47 -19.45
C SER A 516 16.11 21.93 -18.88
N ILE A 517 15.02 21.21 -19.17
CA ILE A 517 13.70 21.48 -18.60
C ILE A 517 13.72 21.24 -17.08
N ILE A 518 14.35 20.17 -16.62
CA ILE A 518 14.47 19.86 -15.19
C ILE A 518 15.24 20.95 -14.44
N GLU A 519 16.32 21.46 -15.03
CA GLU A 519 17.10 22.58 -14.45
C GLU A 519 16.27 23.87 -14.34
N GLU A 520 15.50 24.19 -15.38
CA GLU A 520 14.58 25.34 -15.35
C GLU A 520 13.53 25.19 -14.23
N ILE A 521 12.97 24.00 -14.06
CA ILE A 521 11.96 23.74 -13.02
C ILE A 521 12.57 23.83 -11.64
N ARG A 522 13.76 23.28 -11.40
CA ARG A 522 14.48 23.39 -10.12
C ARG A 522 14.78 24.84 -9.72
N SER A 523 15.03 25.70 -10.70
CA SER A 523 15.30 27.13 -10.48
C SER A 523 14.04 28.01 -10.40
N SER A 524 12.89 27.47 -10.83
CA SER A 524 11.63 28.23 -10.92
C SER A 524 11.04 28.50 -9.52
N LYS A 525 10.64 29.78 -9.28
CA LYS A 525 9.92 30.20 -8.07
C LYS A 525 8.39 30.21 -8.25
N THR A 526 7.91 29.95 -9.47
CA THR A 526 6.48 29.99 -9.80
C THR A 526 5.94 28.57 -9.93
N THR A 527 4.70 28.36 -9.44
CA THR A 527 4.00 27.09 -9.63
C THR A 527 3.68 26.86 -11.10
N GLU A 528 3.51 25.60 -11.48
CA GLU A 528 3.16 25.18 -12.83
C GLU A 528 1.91 25.89 -13.38
N ARG A 529 0.90 26.09 -12.55
CA ARG A 529 -0.36 26.74 -12.92
C ARG A 529 -0.33 28.26 -12.93
N GLY A 530 0.73 28.86 -12.44
CA GLY A 530 0.91 30.33 -12.48
C GLY A 530 0.89 30.92 -13.89
N SER A 531 1.04 30.10 -14.93
CA SER A 531 0.94 30.46 -16.34
C SER A 531 -0.46 30.26 -16.96
N ARG A 532 -1.46 29.78 -16.20
CA ARG A 532 -2.84 29.60 -16.72
C ARG A 532 -3.72 30.79 -16.38
N LEU A 533 -4.41 31.34 -17.39
CA LEU A 533 -5.31 32.49 -17.23
C LEU A 533 -6.53 32.14 -16.36
N ASP A 534 -7.05 30.95 -16.52
CA ASP A 534 -8.26 30.50 -15.82
C ASP A 534 -8.10 30.41 -14.30
N ASP A 535 -6.88 30.16 -13.82
CA ASP A 535 -6.59 30.02 -12.39
C ASP A 535 -6.33 31.40 -11.72
N LYS A 536 -6.12 32.46 -12.52
CA LYS A 536 -5.97 33.83 -12.03
C LYS A 536 -7.32 34.59 -11.82
N ARG A 537 -8.44 34.02 -12.29
CA ARG A 537 -9.75 34.66 -12.24
C ARG A 537 -10.38 34.74 -10.84
N SER A 538 -10.12 33.81 -9.94
CA SER A 538 -10.47 33.87 -8.51
C SER A 538 -9.70 32.83 -7.69
N GLU A 539 -9.43 33.13 -6.39
CA GLU A 539 -8.80 32.18 -5.46
C GLU A 539 -9.69 30.93 -5.20
N ALA A 540 -10.99 31.02 -5.45
CA ALA A 540 -11.96 29.93 -5.25
C ALA A 540 -12.31 29.18 -6.54
N ALA A 541 -11.77 29.58 -7.71
CA ALA A 541 -12.18 29.04 -9.01
C ALA A 541 -12.09 27.51 -9.10
N MET A 542 -11.09 26.90 -8.49
CA MET A 542 -10.93 25.44 -8.49
C MET A 542 -11.88 24.74 -7.51
N GLU A 543 -12.17 25.34 -6.34
CA GLU A 543 -13.14 24.74 -5.41
C GLU A 543 -14.55 24.76 -5.99
N ASP A 544 -14.92 25.83 -6.69
CA ASP A 544 -16.22 25.93 -7.35
C ASP A 544 -16.33 24.95 -8.52
N ARG A 545 -15.26 24.78 -9.30
CA ARG A 545 -15.20 23.76 -10.37
C ARG A 545 -15.32 22.33 -9.84
N LYS A 546 -14.70 22.02 -8.70
CA LYS A 546 -14.85 20.70 -8.05
C LYS A 546 -16.26 20.42 -7.61
N ARG A 547 -16.94 21.42 -7.03
CA ARG A 547 -18.36 21.31 -6.66
C ARG A 547 -19.25 21.06 -7.88
N GLY A 548 -18.89 21.62 -9.04
CA GLY A 548 -19.54 21.40 -10.32
C GLY A 548 -19.13 20.10 -11.05
N GLY A 549 -18.31 19.24 -10.43
CA GLY A 549 -17.92 17.96 -11.03
C GLY A 549 -16.63 18.01 -11.88
N TYR A 550 -15.87 19.12 -11.88
CA TYR A 550 -14.59 19.22 -12.57
C TYR A 550 -13.52 18.34 -11.89
N PHE A 551 -12.54 17.98 -12.71
CA PHE A 551 -11.42 17.11 -12.36
C PHE A 551 -10.28 17.83 -11.65
#